data_3d51a2adeea1b4d94a15adb06e82ae59
#
_entry.id   3d51a2adeea1b4d94a15adb06e82ae59
#
_cell.length_a   1.000
_cell.length_b   1.000
_cell.length_c   1.000
_cell.angle_alpha   90.00
_cell.angle_beta   90.00
_cell.angle_gamma   90.00
#
_symmetry.space_group_name_H-M   'P 1'
#
loop_
_entity.id
_entity.type
_entity.pdbx_description
1 polymer ?
#
loop_
_entity_poly.entity_id
_entity_poly.type
_entity_poly.pdbx_seq_one_letter_code
_entity_poly.pdbx_strand_id
1 'polypeptide(L)'
;PPPKGEGQDGRWFLWHNAVDTAEAGLEGILRAVQPGDARSRIARHTDAVECAQVYLRSRAFALPTVPLVHADREVRRWMADEVVGRTDMWVAEVDGTIVALMVLDPGRDQQGWIEHLYLDPAWMGRGLGDKLVQLAKERSPHGLQLWTFQVNEPARRFYERHGFVAEELTEGAANEERAPDVRYRWQP
;
A
#
# COMPACT_ATOMS: atom_id res chain seq x y z
N PRO A 1 -4.28 -7.68 -23.76
CA PRO A 1 -3.72 -6.50 -23.20
C PRO A 1 -4.79 -5.84 -22.34
N PRO A 2 -4.52 -5.49 -21.06
CA PRO A 2 -5.47 -4.73 -20.29
C PRO A 2 -5.74 -3.41 -21.03
N PRO A 3 -6.95 -2.85 -20.96
CA PRO A 3 -7.22 -1.55 -21.54
C PRO A 3 -6.27 -0.55 -20.90
N LYS A 4 -5.52 0.16 -21.74
CA LYS A 4 -4.71 1.29 -21.31
C LYS A 4 -5.67 2.43 -20.95
N GLY A 5 -6.04 2.52 -19.69
CA GLY A 5 -6.61 3.73 -19.12
C GLY A 5 -5.47 4.70 -18.86
N GLU A 6 -4.95 5.34 -19.89
CA GLU A 6 -4.13 6.53 -19.74
C GLU A 6 -5.05 7.64 -19.30
N GLY A 7 -5.09 7.94 -18.00
CA GLY A 7 -5.45 9.27 -17.54
C GLY A 7 -4.50 10.28 -18.22
N GLN A 8 -4.96 11.46 -18.56
CA GLN A 8 -4.23 12.47 -19.34
C GLN A 8 -2.86 12.89 -18.75
N ASP A 9 -2.46 12.33 -17.61
CA ASP A 9 -1.21 12.61 -16.88
C ASP A 9 -0.31 11.38 -16.72
N GLY A 10 -0.60 10.23 -17.35
CA GLY A 10 0.24 9.02 -17.26
C GLY A 10 0.31 8.41 -15.86
N ARG A 11 -0.64 8.72 -14.99
CA ARG A 11 -0.67 8.22 -13.61
C ARG A 11 -1.57 6.99 -13.51
N TRP A 12 -0.96 5.88 -13.13
CA TRP A 12 -1.65 4.71 -12.62
C TRP A 12 -2.06 5.00 -11.17
N PHE A 13 -3.35 5.17 -10.91
CA PHE A 13 -3.84 5.35 -9.53
C PHE A 13 -3.79 4.02 -8.81
N LEU A 14 -2.86 3.91 -7.89
CA LEU A 14 -2.55 2.72 -7.14
C LEU A 14 -2.87 2.96 -5.66
N TRP A 15 -3.53 2.03 -5.05
CA TRP A 15 -4.29 2.09 -3.80
C TRP A 15 -3.45 1.89 -2.54
N HIS A 16 -3.70 2.67 -1.52
CA HIS A 16 -3.00 2.59 -0.26
C HIS A 16 -3.88 2.09 0.86
N ASN A 17 -3.46 1.04 1.57
CA ASN A 17 -4.09 0.57 2.78
C ASN A 17 -3.08 0.37 3.90
N ALA A 18 -2.95 1.33 4.80
CA ALA A 18 -2.34 1.13 6.10
C ALA A 18 -3.44 1.23 7.15
N VAL A 19 -3.71 0.16 7.88
CA VAL A 19 -4.70 0.15 8.96
C VAL A 19 -4.03 -0.27 10.26
N ASP A 20 -4.12 0.60 11.24
CA ASP A 20 -3.83 0.29 12.62
C ASP A 20 -5.17 0.16 13.37
N THR A 21 -5.63 -1.05 13.61
CA THR A 21 -6.80 -1.30 14.44
C THR A 21 -6.44 -2.20 15.59
N ALA A 22 -6.49 -1.64 16.78
CA ALA A 22 -6.49 -2.38 18.02
C ALA A 22 -7.86 -3.08 18.24
N GLU A 23 -7.80 -4.28 18.79
CA GLU A 23 -8.83 -5.02 19.50
C GLU A 23 -9.98 -5.66 18.70
N ALA A 24 -9.82 -6.97 18.43
CA ALA A 24 -10.87 -7.97 18.70
C ALA A 24 -10.23 -9.37 18.77
N GLY A 25 -10.38 -9.99 19.91
CA GLY A 25 -9.81 -11.25 20.34
C GLY A 25 -9.80 -12.42 19.37
N LEU A 26 -8.62 -12.95 19.17
CA LEU A 26 -8.34 -14.36 18.92
C LEU A 26 -7.14 -14.72 19.81
N GLU A 27 -7.40 -14.92 21.08
CA GLU A 27 -6.52 -15.66 21.96
C GLU A 27 -6.55 -17.13 21.56
N GLY A 28 -5.41 -17.62 21.16
CA GLY A 28 -5.19 -19.06 20.99
C GLY A 28 -4.32 -19.35 19.77
N ILE A 29 -3.01 -19.59 20.04
CA ILE A 29 -2.03 -20.16 19.12
C ILE A 29 -1.46 -19.15 18.09
N LEU A 30 -0.86 -18.09 18.55
CA LEU A 30 0.23 -17.43 17.84
C LEU A 30 1.34 -17.14 18.85
N ARG A 31 2.46 -17.84 18.73
CA ARG A 31 3.74 -17.40 19.28
C ARG A 31 3.84 -15.91 18.93
N ALA A 32 3.97 -15.06 19.92
CA ALA A 32 4.05 -13.62 19.72
C ALA A 32 5.34 -13.32 18.93
N VAL A 33 5.22 -13.31 17.60
CA VAL A 33 6.28 -12.85 16.71
C VAL A 33 6.39 -11.35 16.95
N GLN A 34 7.52 -10.93 17.49
CA GLN A 34 7.75 -9.52 17.81
C GLN A 34 7.89 -8.71 16.51
N PRO A 35 7.43 -7.46 16.46
CA PRO A 35 7.62 -6.57 15.29
C PRO A 35 9.09 -6.43 14.87
N GLY A 36 10.04 -6.79 15.76
CA GLY A 36 11.47 -6.83 15.50
C GLY A 36 11.90 -7.88 14.48
N ASP A 37 11.12 -8.94 14.30
CA ASP A 37 11.49 -10.10 13.46
C ASP A 37 11.15 -9.87 11.98
N ALA A 38 10.39 -8.84 11.65
CA ALA A 38 10.06 -8.49 10.27
C ALA A 38 11.28 -7.89 9.55
N ARG A 39 11.68 -8.53 8.45
CA ARG A 39 12.76 -8.07 7.58
C ARG A 39 12.18 -7.39 6.34
N SER A 40 12.57 -6.14 6.12
CA SER A 40 12.23 -5.44 4.87
C SER A 40 13.31 -5.68 3.81
N ARG A 41 12.90 -6.00 2.58
CA ARG A 41 13.76 -6.22 1.43
C ARG A 41 13.06 -5.85 0.12
N ILE A 42 13.84 -5.69 -0.94
CA ILE A 42 13.29 -5.57 -2.30
C ILE A 42 12.59 -6.88 -2.69
N ALA A 43 11.44 -6.76 -3.36
CA ALA A 43 10.69 -7.88 -3.88
C ALA A 43 11.42 -8.59 -5.02
N ARG A 44 11.23 -9.90 -5.12
CA ARG A 44 11.77 -10.77 -6.19
C ARG A 44 10.62 -11.27 -7.03
N HIS A 45 10.87 -11.68 -8.27
CA HIS A 45 9.83 -12.26 -9.15
C HIS A 45 9.08 -13.45 -8.51
N THR A 46 9.77 -14.23 -7.69
CA THR A 46 9.17 -15.35 -6.95
C THR A 46 8.14 -14.91 -5.91
N ASP A 47 8.15 -13.65 -5.48
CA ASP A 47 7.27 -13.11 -4.44
C ASP A 47 5.89 -12.69 -4.99
N ALA A 48 5.74 -12.62 -6.32
CA ALA A 48 4.56 -12.05 -6.97
C ALA A 48 3.22 -12.68 -6.52
N VAL A 49 3.20 -13.99 -6.31
CA VAL A 49 1.99 -14.71 -5.86
C VAL A 49 1.59 -14.29 -4.46
N GLU A 50 2.55 -14.23 -3.52
CA GLU A 50 2.29 -13.81 -2.15
C GLU A 50 1.93 -12.33 -2.06
N CYS A 51 2.63 -11.48 -2.82
CA CYS A 51 2.32 -10.05 -2.92
C CYS A 51 0.88 -9.82 -3.41
N ALA A 52 0.44 -10.53 -4.46
CA ALA A 52 -0.93 -10.45 -4.93
C ALA A 52 -1.95 -10.91 -3.87
N GLN A 53 -1.61 -11.93 -3.07
CA GLN A 53 -2.46 -12.38 -1.97
C GLN A 53 -2.58 -11.34 -0.85
N VAL A 54 -1.46 -10.71 -0.45
CA VAL A 54 -1.46 -9.62 0.54
C VAL A 54 -2.31 -8.46 0.03
N TYR A 55 -2.11 -8.04 -1.22
CA TYR A 55 -2.93 -7.00 -1.86
C TYR A 55 -4.42 -7.31 -1.76
N LEU A 56 -4.86 -8.49 -2.23
CA LEU A 56 -6.27 -8.87 -2.30
C LEU A 56 -6.90 -8.94 -0.89
N ARG A 57 -6.22 -9.56 0.09
CA ARG A 57 -6.72 -9.64 1.46
C ARG A 57 -6.80 -8.28 2.14
N SER A 58 -5.76 -7.47 1.99
CA SER A 58 -5.72 -6.12 2.55
C SER A 58 -6.84 -5.26 1.98
N ARG A 59 -7.02 -5.30 0.65
CA ARG A 59 -8.05 -4.53 -0.05
C ARG A 59 -9.47 -4.93 0.36
N ALA A 60 -9.75 -6.23 0.40
CA ALA A 60 -11.06 -6.73 0.81
C ALA A 60 -11.40 -6.34 2.26
N PHE A 61 -10.39 -6.33 3.15
CA PHE A 61 -10.57 -5.95 4.54
C PHE A 61 -10.79 -4.45 4.73
N ALA A 62 -9.95 -3.62 4.10
CA ALA A 62 -9.94 -2.18 4.37
C ALA A 62 -11.00 -1.40 3.57
N LEU A 63 -11.42 -1.93 2.43
CA LEU A 63 -12.30 -1.22 1.48
C LEU A 63 -13.49 -2.09 1.01
N PRO A 64 -14.28 -2.65 1.91
CA PRO A 64 -15.38 -3.55 1.54
C PRO A 64 -16.47 -2.87 0.71
N THR A 65 -16.56 -1.53 0.75
CA THR A 65 -17.57 -0.73 0.04
C THR A 65 -17.07 -0.15 -1.28
N VAL A 66 -15.76 -0.22 -1.55
CA VAL A 66 -15.16 0.26 -2.80
C VAL A 66 -15.01 -0.92 -3.76
N PRO A 67 -15.59 -0.88 -4.97
CA PRO A 67 -15.51 -1.98 -5.92
C PRO A 67 -14.06 -2.38 -6.22
N LEU A 68 -13.80 -3.67 -6.32
CA LEU A 68 -12.59 -4.18 -6.94
C LEU A 68 -12.87 -4.29 -8.44
N VAL A 69 -12.28 -3.40 -9.24
CA VAL A 69 -12.55 -3.29 -10.68
C VAL A 69 -11.99 -4.49 -11.44
N HIS A 70 -10.89 -5.07 -10.96
CA HIS A 70 -10.19 -6.17 -11.61
C HIS A 70 -10.44 -7.50 -10.88
N ALA A 71 -10.64 -8.58 -11.64
CA ALA A 71 -10.75 -9.91 -11.09
C ALA A 71 -9.40 -10.38 -10.49
N ASP A 72 -9.44 -11.28 -9.50
CA ASP A 72 -8.25 -11.81 -8.82
C ASP A 72 -7.14 -12.28 -9.78
N ARG A 73 -7.53 -12.94 -10.88
CA ARG A 73 -6.57 -13.42 -11.90
C ARG A 73 -5.83 -12.28 -12.59
N GLU A 74 -6.50 -11.14 -12.79
CA GLU A 74 -5.93 -9.95 -13.43
C GLU A 74 -4.98 -9.24 -12.48
N VAL A 75 -5.36 -9.13 -11.20
CA VAL A 75 -4.50 -8.63 -10.13
C VAL A 75 -3.22 -9.47 -10.01
N ARG A 76 -3.34 -10.81 -10.02
CA ARG A 76 -2.18 -11.71 -9.94
C ARG A 76 -1.24 -11.54 -11.15
N ARG A 77 -1.82 -11.42 -12.34
CA ARG A 77 -1.05 -11.21 -13.57
C ARG A 77 -0.35 -9.85 -13.55
N TRP A 78 -1.08 -8.81 -13.23
CA TRP A 78 -0.54 -7.46 -13.11
C TRP A 78 0.61 -7.39 -12.08
N MET A 79 0.42 -8.00 -10.90
CA MET A 79 1.47 -8.06 -9.88
C MET A 79 2.74 -8.74 -10.39
N ALA A 80 2.61 -9.82 -11.16
CA ALA A 80 3.75 -10.57 -11.69
C ALA A 80 4.42 -9.88 -12.90
N ASP A 81 3.63 -9.32 -13.80
CA ASP A 81 4.11 -8.84 -15.09
C ASP A 81 4.56 -7.35 -15.03
N GLU A 82 3.92 -6.54 -14.18
CA GLU A 82 4.11 -5.09 -14.19
C GLU A 82 4.67 -4.51 -12.89
N VAL A 83 4.41 -5.12 -11.74
CA VAL A 83 4.82 -4.54 -10.45
C VAL A 83 6.13 -5.14 -9.95
N VAL A 84 6.14 -6.45 -9.71
CA VAL A 84 7.32 -7.12 -9.14
C VAL A 84 8.46 -7.15 -10.15
N GLY A 85 9.59 -6.55 -9.77
CA GLY A 85 10.80 -6.49 -10.58
C GLY A 85 10.86 -5.36 -11.61
N ARG A 86 9.77 -4.58 -11.78
CA ARG A 86 9.76 -3.39 -12.64
C ARG A 86 9.66 -2.08 -11.87
N THR A 87 9.28 -2.16 -10.60
CA THR A 87 9.11 -1.01 -9.70
C THR A 87 10.02 -1.13 -8.50
N ASP A 88 10.22 -0.05 -7.75
CA ASP A 88 10.92 -0.08 -6.45
C ASP A 88 9.97 -0.65 -5.38
N MET A 89 9.74 -1.96 -5.46
CA MET A 89 8.83 -2.68 -4.58
C MET A 89 9.57 -3.28 -3.39
N TRP A 90 9.11 -2.94 -2.21
CA TRP A 90 9.56 -3.46 -0.92
C TRP A 90 8.56 -4.43 -0.32
N VAL A 91 9.04 -5.47 0.31
CA VAL A 91 8.22 -6.41 1.09
C VAL A 91 8.71 -6.51 2.51
N ALA A 92 7.79 -6.70 3.44
CA ALA A 92 8.11 -7.12 4.80
C ALA A 92 7.83 -8.63 4.92
N GLU A 93 8.84 -9.36 5.34
CA GLU A 93 8.84 -10.81 5.47
C GLU A 93 9.01 -11.21 6.94
N VAL A 94 8.21 -12.16 7.41
CA VAL A 94 8.31 -12.77 8.73
C VAL A 94 8.27 -14.27 8.57
N ASP A 95 9.27 -14.96 9.09
CA ASP A 95 9.43 -16.43 9.01
C ASP A 95 9.25 -16.98 7.57
N GLY A 96 9.78 -16.24 6.57
CA GLY A 96 9.70 -16.61 5.17
C GLY A 96 8.36 -16.29 4.49
N THR A 97 7.42 -15.66 5.19
CA THR A 97 6.11 -15.27 4.65
C THR A 97 6.04 -13.77 4.44
N ILE A 98 5.56 -13.32 3.28
CA ILE A 98 5.34 -11.91 2.99
C ILE A 98 4.05 -11.45 3.66
N VAL A 99 4.15 -10.43 4.51
CA VAL A 99 3.06 -9.91 5.33
C VAL A 99 2.70 -8.46 5.03
N ALA A 100 3.56 -7.76 4.30
CA ALA A 100 3.29 -6.42 3.81
C ALA A 100 4.08 -6.14 2.54
N LEU A 101 3.60 -5.17 1.76
CA LEU A 101 4.28 -4.68 0.57
C LEU A 101 4.14 -3.16 0.45
N MET A 102 5.13 -2.53 -0.17
CA MET A 102 5.12 -1.12 -0.54
C MET A 102 5.74 -0.97 -1.92
N VAL A 103 5.11 -0.20 -2.79
CA VAL A 103 5.70 0.29 -4.04
C VAL A 103 6.01 1.76 -3.88
N LEU A 104 7.25 2.12 -4.07
CA LEU A 104 7.75 3.47 -3.98
C LEU A 104 8.26 3.91 -5.36
N ASP A 105 7.71 4.96 -5.91
CA ASP A 105 8.36 5.72 -6.98
C ASP A 105 9.21 6.81 -6.31
N PRO A 106 10.55 6.75 -6.41
CA PRO A 106 11.41 7.77 -5.81
C PRO A 106 11.22 9.15 -6.46
N GLY A 107 10.51 9.22 -7.59
CA GLY A 107 10.21 10.45 -8.29
C GLY A 107 11.44 11.12 -8.91
N ARG A 108 11.20 12.22 -9.63
CA ARG A 108 12.25 13.14 -10.02
C ARG A 108 12.54 14.08 -8.86
N ASP A 109 13.79 14.47 -8.68
CA ASP A 109 14.23 15.38 -7.62
C ASP A 109 13.97 14.88 -6.19
N GLN A 110 13.88 13.56 -6.00
CA GLN A 110 13.67 12.89 -4.71
C GLN A 110 12.36 13.30 -4.00
N GLN A 111 11.37 13.79 -4.74
CA GLN A 111 9.98 13.87 -4.31
C GLN A 111 9.27 12.60 -4.76
N GLY A 112 9.07 11.67 -3.84
CA GLY A 112 8.56 10.34 -4.15
C GLY A 112 7.05 10.22 -4.04
N TRP A 113 6.57 9.08 -4.55
CA TRP A 113 5.19 8.63 -4.40
C TRP A 113 5.17 7.27 -3.73
N ILE A 114 4.37 7.13 -2.68
CA ILE A 114 3.97 5.81 -2.22
C ILE A 114 2.81 5.37 -3.10
N GLU A 115 3.12 4.55 -4.09
CA GLU A 115 2.16 4.04 -5.06
C GLU A 115 1.25 2.98 -4.44
N HIS A 116 1.84 2.12 -3.59
CA HIS A 116 1.16 1.06 -2.87
C HIS A 116 1.71 0.92 -1.46
N LEU A 117 0.82 0.67 -0.50
CA LEU A 117 1.16 0.20 0.83
C LEU A 117 0.05 -0.72 1.33
N TYR A 118 0.33 -2.02 1.38
CA TYR A 118 -0.63 -3.03 1.79
C TYR A 118 -0.05 -3.92 2.88
N LEU A 119 -0.85 -4.19 3.90
CA LEU A 119 -0.53 -5.10 4.99
C LEU A 119 -1.56 -6.23 5.04
N ASP A 120 -1.09 -7.43 5.28
CA ASP A 120 -2.00 -8.52 5.62
C ASP A 120 -2.79 -8.15 6.88
N PRO A 121 -4.13 -8.29 6.90
CA PRO A 121 -4.95 -7.91 8.05
C PRO A 121 -4.50 -8.52 9.38
N ALA A 122 -3.99 -9.76 9.36
CA ALA A 122 -3.48 -10.44 10.57
C ALA A 122 -2.21 -9.78 11.15
N TRP A 123 -1.55 -8.90 10.38
CA TRP A 123 -0.29 -8.23 10.74
C TRP A 123 -0.42 -6.74 10.95
N MET A 124 -1.63 -6.21 10.84
CA MET A 124 -1.91 -4.80 11.16
C MET A 124 -1.72 -4.50 12.65
N GLY A 125 -1.47 -3.24 13.01
CA GLY A 125 -1.27 -2.81 14.40
C GLY A 125 0.04 -3.27 15.04
N ARG A 126 0.98 -3.82 14.25
CA ARG A 126 2.28 -4.32 14.75
C ARG A 126 3.47 -3.44 14.34
N GLY A 127 3.24 -2.20 13.94
CA GLY A 127 4.29 -1.25 13.56
C GLY A 127 4.96 -1.52 12.20
N LEU A 128 4.45 -2.46 11.39
CA LEU A 128 5.03 -2.73 10.07
C LEU A 128 4.81 -1.57 9.10
N GLY A 129 3.63 -0.96 9.13
CA GLY A 129 3.32 0.24 8.34
C GLY A 129 4.25 1.40 8.68
N ASP A 130 4.51 1.62 9.99
CA ASP A 130 5.41 2.67 10.46
C ASP A 130 6.84 2.48 9.90
N LYS A 131 7.35 1.24 9.93
CA LYS A 131 8.66 0.91 9.36
C LYS A 131 8.73 1.17 7.85
N LEU A 132 7.69 0.81 7.10
CA LEU A 132 7.65 1.02 5.65
C LEU A 132 7.53 2.50 5.28
N VAL A 133 6.71 3.27 6.00
CA VAL A 133 6.62 4.73 5.79
C VAL A 133 7.93 5.42 6.17
N GLN A 134 8.58 5.00 7.24
CA GLN A 134 9.90 5.55 7.60
C GLN A 134 10.93 5.26 6.50
N LEU A 135 10.96 4.03 5.97
CA LEU A 135 11.81 3.67 4.84
C LEU A 135 11.50 4.53 3.59
N ALA A 136 10.22 4.79 3.30
CA ALA A 136 9.84 5.66 2.19
C ALA A 136 10.37 7.09 2.37
N LYS A 137 10.27 7.64 3.58
CA LYS A 137 10.80 8.97 3.91
C LYS A 137 12.32 9.05 3.75
N GLU A 138 13.04 8.04 4.18
CA GLU A 138 14.49 7.94 4.02
C GLU A 138 14.92 7.90 2.53
N ARG A 139 14.08 7.27 1.69
CA ARG A 139 14.29 7.15 0.24
C ARG A 139 13.87 8.39 -0.54
N SER A 140 12.98 9.20 0.01
CA SER A 140 12.44 10.41 -0.63
C SER A 140 12.54 11.60 0.33
N PRO A 141 13.77 12.05 0.66
CA PRO A 141 14.00 13.04 1.70
C PRO A 141 13.47 14.44 1.38
N HIS A 142 13.07 14.71 0.13
CA HIS A 142 12.50 16.02 -0.27
C HIS A 142 10.97 16.03 -0.24
N GLY A 143 10.34 14.93 0.11
CA GLY A 143 8.90 14.81 0.28
C GLY A 143 8.31 13.55 -0.32
N LEU A 144 7.09 13.23 0.10
CA LEU A 144 6.30 12.10 -0.36
C LEU A 144 4.88 12.52 -0.64
N GLN A 145 4.29 11.88 -1.61
CA GLN A 145 2.87 12.00 -1.91
C GLN A 145 2.23 10.61 -1.98
N LEU A 146 0.93 10.57 -1.79
CA LEU A 146 0.12 9.38 -1.96
C LEU A 146 -1.34 9.75 -2.18
N TRP A 147 -2.10 8.82 -2.74
CA TRP A 147 -3.54 8.87 -2.76
C TRP A 147 -4.14 7.80 -1.86
N THR A 148 -5.26 8.07 -1.22
CA THR A 148 -6.09 7.06 -0.57
C THR A 148 -7.56 7.42 -0.70
N PHE A 149 -8.47 6.45 -0.56
CA PHE A 149 -9.91 6.74 -0.58
C PHE A 149 -10.35 7.52 0.65
N GLN A 150 -11.29 8.46 0.46
CA GLN A 150 -11.83 9.23 1.58
C GLN A 150 -12.52 8.34 2.61
N VAL A 151 -13.15 7.25 2.18
CA VAL A 151 -13.80 6.26 3.06
C VAL A 151 -12.79 5.43 3.88
N ASN A 152 -11.51 5.40 3.50
CA ASN A 152 -10.48 4.69 4.26
C ASN A 152 -9.96 5.52 5.43
N GLU A 153 -10.85 5.79 6.39
CA GLU A 153 -10.49 6.59 7.56
C GLU A 153 -9.29 6.04 8.35
N PRO A 154 -9.13 4.71 8.55
CA PRO A 154 -7.96 4.19 9.23
C PRO A 154 -6.64 4.55 8.53
N ALA A 155 -6.59 4.44 7.19
CA ALA A 155 -5.38 4.83 6.43
C ALA A 155 -5.14 6.35 6.51
N ARG A 156 -6.19 7.16 6.43
CA ARG A 156 -6.09 8.61 6.58
C ARG A 156 -5.47 8.99 7.92
N ARG A 157 -6.02 8.46 9.03
CA ARG A 157 -5.46 8.67 10.38
C ARG A 157 -4.02 8.18 10.51
N PHE A 158 -3.69 7.06 9.86
CA PHE A 158 -2.33 6.52 9.84
C PHE A 158 -1.37 7.51 9.17
N TYR A 159 -1.66 8.02 7.97
CA TYR A 159 -0.80 8.98 7.28
C TYR A 159 -0.71 10.31 8.02
N GLU A 160 -1.80 10.80 8.59
CA GLU A 160 -1.82 12.02 9.40
C GLU A 160 -0.90 11.91 10.63
N ARG A 161 -0.89 10.76 11.33
CA ARG A 161 0.07 10.51 12.43
C ARG A 161 1.53 10.52 11.96
N HIS A 162 1.78 10.18 10.71
CA HIS A 162 3.10 10.26 10.09
C HIS A 162 3.43 11.63 9.50
N GLY A 163 2.62 12.65 9.79
CA GLY A 163 2.87 14.03 9.37
C GLY A 163 2.52 14.32 7.92
N PHE A 164 1.75 13.45 7.27
CA PHE A 164 1.16 13.76 5.98
C PHE A 164 -0.04 14.69 6.15
N VAL A 165 -0.19 15.63 5.24
CA VAL A 165 -1.29 16.61 5.22
C VAL A 165 -2.13 16.38 3.98
N ALA A 166 -3.46 16.38 4.13
CA ALA A 166 -4.37 16.31 3.00
C ALA A 166 -4.29 17.61 2.19
N GLU A 167 -4.03 17.50 0.88
CA GLU A 167 -3.90 18.64 -0.02
C GLU A 167 -5.06 18.75 -1.02
N GLU A 168 -5.60 17.62 -1.45
CA GLU A 168 -6.61 17.59 -2.50
C GLU A 168 -7.62 16.49 -2.22
N LEU A 169 -8.91 16.83 -2.31
CA LEU A 169 -10.01 15.89 -2.26
C LEU A 169 -10.70 15.87 -3.61
N THR A 170 -11.00 14.68 -4.13
CA THR A 170 -11.74 14.52 -5.39
C THR A 170 -12.97 13.65 -5.22
N GLU A 171 -13.89 13.74 -6.17
CA GLU A 171 -15.06 12.86 -6.26
C GLU A 171 -14.77 11.54 -7.01
N GLY A 172 -13.48 11.24 -7.25
CA GLY A 172 -13.06 10.01 -7.88
C GLY A 172 -13.23 9.91 -9.40
N ALA A 173 -13.49 11.04 -10.08
CA ALA A 173 -13.71 11.00 -11.53
C ALA A 173 -12.50 10.52 -12.33
N ALA A 174 -11.30 10.64 -11.77
CA ALA A 174 -10.04 10.25 -12.41
C ALA A 174 -9.54 8.86 -12.03
N ASN A 175 -10.10 8.21 -11.00
CA ASN A 175 -9.72 6.85 -10.61
C ASN A 175 -10.66 5.78 -11.20
N GLU A 176 -10.17 4.56 -11.32
CA GLU A 176 -10.91 3.45 -11.97
C GLU A 176 -12.17 3.04 -11.19
N GLU A 177 -12.15 3.10 -9.88
CA GLU A 177 -13.27 2.73 -9.00
C GLU A 177 -14.34 3.80 -8.92
N ARG A 178 -14.08 4.99 -9.48
CA ARG A 178 -15.01 6.13 -9.43
C ARG A 178 -15.44 6.46 -8.00
N ALA A 179 -14.54 6.29 -7.04
CA ALA A 179 -14.78 6.50 -5.62
C ALA A 179 -13.98 7.71 -5.12
N PRO A 180 -14.57 8.56 -4.25
CA PRO A 180 -13.91 9.74 -3.70
C PRO A 180 -12.56 9.40 -3.05
N ASP A 181 -11.53 10.15 -3.40
CA ASP A 181 -10.17 9.98 -2.91
C ASP A 181 -9.58 11.29 -2.37
N VAL A 182 -8.44 11.18 -1.71
CA VAL A 182 -7.71 12.28 -1.12
C VAL A 182 -6.22 12.10 -1.33
N ARG A 183 -5.56 13.16 -1.80
CA ARG A 183 -4.11 13.23 -1.91
C ARG A 183 -3.52 13.76 -0.62
N TYR A 184 -2.55 13.03 -0.13
CA TYR A 184 -1.74 13.42 1.00
C TYR A 184 -0.33 13.78 0.56
N ARG A 185 0.28 14.74 1.26
CA ARG A 185 1.66 15.13 1.10
C ARG A 185 2.37 15.20 2.44
N TRP A 186 3.59 14.69 2.46
CA TRP A 186 4.54 14.87 3.53
C TRP A 186 5.74 15.68 3.02
N GLN A 187 6.20 16.62 3.84
CA GLN A 187 7.43 17.40 3.65
C GLN A 187 8.28 17.28 4.93
N PRO A 188 9.62 17.17 4.81
CA PRO A 188 10.53 17.10 5.96
C PRO A 188 10.51 18.37 6.81
#